data_d688296d14af1ba47a324ca176856cee
#
_entry.id   d688296d14af1ba47a324ca176856cee
#
_cell.length_a   1.000
_cell.length_b   1.000
_cell.length_c   1.000
_cell.angle_alpha   90.00
_cell.angle_beta   90.00
_cell.angle_gamma   90.00
#
_symmetry.space_group_name_H-M   'P 1'
#
loop_
_entity.id
_entity.type
_entity.pdbx_description
1 polymer ?
#
loop_
_entity_poly.entity_id
_entity_poly.type
_entity_poly.pdbx_seq_one_letter_code
_entity_poly.pdbx_strand_id
1 'polypeptide(L)'
;MKTFLYHFSVDKALYIRYQEGKGQILFNNTEVKITAECQRFLADCFEEDPRGFAVSKISSNYSAHLNIISLFGEDKVCSMVAVPFMNNGKPESILIAYVLMKDNWHSSVNRYMLDEDDLRVYELLFREVQYSLNRLDAYEKVYEMNTKLYQSAITDQLTGIYNRKGFYMRI
;
A
#
# COMPACT_ATOMS: atom_id res chain seq x y z
N MET A 1 -7.48 -10.50 2.37
CA MET A 1 -7.11 -9.97 1.06
C MET A 1 -7.79 -10.66 -0.13
N LYS A 2 -7.84 -12.01 -0.25
CA LYS A 2 -8.64 -12.67 -1.31
C LYS A 2 -10.09 -12.17 -1.34
N THR A 3 -10.70 -11.93 -0.18
CA THR A 3 -12.05 -11.40 -0.02
C THR A 3 -12.17 -9.98 -0.58
N PHE A 4 -11.15 -9.12 -0.38
CA PHE A 4 -11.12 -7.78 -0.94
C PHE A 4 -11.15 -7.81 -2.47
N LEU A 5 -10.28 -8.60 -3.11
CA LEU A 5 -10.22 -8.71 -4.56
C LEU A 5 -11.55 -9.19 -5.15
N TYR A 6 -12.23 -10.12 -4.47
CA TYR A 6 -13.52 -10.65 -4.92
C TYR A 6 -14.63 -9.60 -4.88
N HIS A 7 -14.74 -8.82 -3.80
CA HIS A 7 -15.79 -7.81 -3.63
C HIS A 7 -15.60 -6.59 -4.54
N PHE A 8 -14.36 -6.25 -4.89
CA PHE A 8 -14.06 -5.09 -5.72
C PHE A 8 -13.79 -5.40 -7.19
N SER A 9 -14.13 -6.62 -7.63
CA SER A 9 -14.02 -7.05 -9.04
C SER A 9 -12.66 -6.80 -9.69
N VAL A 10 -11.58 -6.76 -8.87
CA VAL A 10 -10.20 -6.62 -9.36
C VAL A 10 -9.49 -7.97 -9.37
N ASP A 11 -8.62 -8.15 -10.35
CA ASP A 11 -7.85 -9.38 -10.46
C ASP A 11 -6.62 -9.35 -9.53
N LYS A 12 -6.00 -8.17 -9.40
CA LYS A 12 -4.76 -8.00 -8.64
C LYS A 12 -4.70 -6.65 -7.92
N ALA A 13 -3.91 -6.61 -6.85
CA ALA A 13 -3.63 -5.40 -6.12
C ALA A 13 -2.17 -5.38 -5.64
N LEU A 14 -1.63 -4.19 -5.50
CA LEU A 14 -0.28 -3.90 -5.07
C LEU A 14 -0.33 -2.80 -4.02
N TYR A 15 0.33 -3.01 -2.88
CA TYR A 15 0.49 -2.01 -1.84
C TYR A 15 1.97 -1.69 -1.65
N ILE A 16 2.29 -0.42 -1.82
CA ILE A 16 3.65 0.11 -1.70
C ILE A 16 3.67 1.04 -0.49
N ARG A 17 4.64 0.86 0.41
CA ARG A 17 4.93 1.81 1.49
C ARG A 17 6.28 2.46 1.25
N TYR A 18 6.38 3.77 1.43
CA TYR A 18 7.63 4.50 1.32
C TYR A 18 8.27 4.65 2.70
N GLN A 19 9.52 4.21 2.82
CA GLN A 19 10.36 4.43 3.99
C GLN A 19 11.66 5.08 3.54
N GLU A 20 11.99 6.24 4.09
CA GLU A 20 13.21 7.00 3.75
C GLU A 20 13.36 7.25 2.23
N GLY A 21 12.25 7.50 1.54
CA GLY A 21 12.23 7.75 0.10
C GLY A 21 12.36 6.50 -0.78
N LYS A 22 12.42 5.30 -0.19
CA LYS A 22 12.42 4.03 -0.93
C LYS A 22 11.06 3.35 -0.80
N GLY A 23 10.45 3.03 -1.93
CA GLY A 23 9.21 2.26 -1.98
C GLY A 23 9.48 0.79 -1.66
N GLN A 24 8.85 0.29 -0.61
CA GLN A 24 8.84 -1.12 -0.26
C GLN A 24 7.47 -1.72 -0.59
N ILE A 25 7.45 -2.82 -1.33
CA ILE A 25 6.21 -3.57 -1.57
C ILE A 25 5.90 -4.38 -0.30
N LEU A 26 4.83 -4.03 0.40
CA LEU A 26 4.36 -4.78 1.58
C LEU A 26 3.37 -5.87 1.20
N PHE A 27 2.63 -5.66 0.13
CA PHE A 27 1.71 -6.65 -0.39
C PHE A 27 1.75 -6.64 -1.91
N ASN A 28 1.88 -7.82 -2.47
CA ASN A 28 1.85 -8.03 -3.91
C ASN A 28 1.30 -9.45 -4.16
N ASN A 29 0.21 -9.55 -4.90
CA ASN A 29 -0.27 -10.82 -5.44
C ASN A 29 0.17 -11.00 -6.90
N THR A 30 1.21 -10.31 -7.30
CA THR A 30 1.79 -10.29 -8.65
C THR A 30 3.32 -10.32 -8.55
N GLU A 31 4.01 -10.67 -9.62
CA GLU A 31 5.49 -10.66 -9.71
C GLU A 31 6.07 -9.29 -10.12
N VAL A 32 5.32 -8.20 -9.91
CA VAL A 32 5.72 -6.84 -10.28
C VAL A 32 6.95 -6.39 -9.49
N LYS A 33 7.95 -5.88 -10.21
CA LYS A 33 9.11 -5.18 -9.65
C LYS A 33 8.94 -3.69 -9.87
N ILE A 34 8.93 -2.92 -8.80
CA ILE A 34 8.87 -1.47 -8.90
C ILE A 34 10.25 -0.93 -9.26
N THR A 35 10.39 -0.41 -10.48
CA THR A 35 11.61 0.27 -10.93
C THR A 35 11.63 1.72 -10.46
N ALA A 36 12.81 2.37 -10.51
CA ALA A 36 12.92 3.78 -10.20
C ALA A 36 12.13 4.67 -11.18
N GLU A 37 11.93 4.24 -12.41
CA GLU A 37 11.11 4.92 -13.41
C GLU A 37 9.63 4.87 -13.05
N CYS A 38 9.14 3.70 -12.63
CA CYS A 38 7.77 3.54 -12.14
C CYS A 38 7.50 4.42 -10.92
N GLN A 39 8.44 4.52 -9.99
CA GLN A 39 8.31 5.39 -8.82
C GLN A 39 8.22 6.87 -9.19
N ARG A 40 9.04 7.33 -10.14
CA ARG A 40 8.95 8.70 -10.66
C ARG A 40 7.62 8.96 -11.34
N PHE A 41 7.21 8.08 -12.24
CA PHE A 41 5.93 8.21 -12.93
C PHE A 41 4.75 8.33 -11.94
N LEU A 42 4.70 7.47 -10.92
CA LEU A 42 3.67 7.55 -9.89
C LEU A 42 3.75 8.85 -9.08
N ALA A 43 4.95 9.32 -8.76
CA ALA A 43 5.14 10.58 -8.05
C ALA A 43 4.64 11.76 -8.88
N ASP A 44 4.98 11.82 -10.17
CA ASP A 44 4.54 12.87 -11.09
C ASP A 44 3.01 12.88 -11.21
N CYS A 45 2.37 11.71 -11.36
CA CYS A 45 0.91 11.60 -11.39
C CYS A 45 0.25 12.12 -10.10
N PHE A 46 0.84 11.87 -8.93
CA PHE A 46 0.27 12.31 -7.66
C PHE A 46 0.58 13.77 -7.32
N GLU A 47 1.57 14.38 -7.96
CA GLU A 47 1.76 15.83 -7.94
C GLU A 47 0.65 16.54 -8.72
N GLU A 48 0.17 15.96 -9.83
CA GLU A 48 -0.95 16.49 -10.61
C GLU A 48 -2.31 16.27 -9.92
N ASP A 49 -2.59 15.07 -9.45
CA ASP A 49 -3.80 14.78 -8.64
C ASP A 49 -3.47 13.96 -7.38
N PRO A 50 -3.42 14.64 -6.20
CA PRO A 50 -3.15 13.98 -4.92
C PRO A 50 -4.22 12.98 -4.47
N ARG A 51 -5.39 12.93 -5.11
CA ARG A 51 -6.41 11.92 -4.81
C ARG A 51 -6.09 10.56 -5.44
N GLY A 52 -5.24 10.58 -6.46
CA GLY A 52 -4.93 9.42 -7.29
C GLY A 52 -5.53 9.52 -8.67
N PHE A 53 -5.46 8.43 -9.42
CA PHE A 53 -5.98 8.41 -10.78
C PHE A 53 -6.60 7.04 -11.12
N ALA A 54 -7.56 7.06 -12.07
CA ALA A 54 -8.14 5.88 -12.68
C ALA A 54 -7.87 5.86 -14.18
N VAL A 55 -7.63 4.69 -14.74
CA VAL A 55 -7.52 4.49 -16.20
C VAL A 55 -8.43 3.35 -16.59
N SER A 56 -9.55 3.69 -17.22
CA SER A 56 -10.61 2.73 -17.59
C SER A 56 -10.21 1.84 -18.76
N LYS A 57 -9.31 2.29 -19.62
CA LYS A 57 -8.89 1.52 -20.81
C LYS A 57 -7.41 1.77 -21.12
N ILE A 58 -6.58 0.84 -20.68
CA ILE A 58 -5.14 0.91 -20.95
C ILE A 58 -4.85 0.37 -22.36
N SER A 59 -4.14 1.15 -23.15
CA SER A 59 -3.78 0.80 -24.53
C SER A 59 -2.36 1.27 -24.86
N SER A 60 -1.59 0.43 -25.53
CA SER A 60 -0.26 0.77 -26.03
C SER A 60 -0.24 1.87 -27.11
N ASN A 61 -1.40 2.21 -27.65
CA ASN A 61 -1.52 3.30 -28.64
C ASN A 61 -1.39 4.70 -28.00
N TYR A 62 -1.45 4.82 -26.67
CA TYR A 62 -1.30 6.07 -25.96
C TYR A 62 0.04 6.08 -25.23
N SER A 63 0.89 7.06 -25.53
CA SER A 63 2.23 7.18 -24.93
C SER A 63 2.19 7.26 -23.39
N ALA A 64 1.19 7.96 -22.84
CA ALA A 64 0.98 8.05 -21.40
C ALA A 64 0.73 6.67 -20.74
N HIS A 65 0.15 5.70 -21.47
CA HIS A 65 -0.12 4.37 -20.93
C HIS A 65 1.11 3.44 -20.99
N LEU A 66 2.16 3.78 -21.74
CA LEU A 66 3.37 2.95 -21.82
C LEU A 66 4.08 2.81 -20.47
N ASN A 67 4.09 3.88 -19.68
CA ASN A 67 4.64 3.86 -18.33
C ASN A 67 3.83 2.94 -17.41
N ILE A 68 2.50 2.93 -17.54
CA ILE A 68 1.62 2.02 -16.80
C ILE A 68 1.88 0.57 -17.22
N ILE A 69 1.96 0.31 -18.52
CA ILE A 69 2.25 -1.03 -19.06
C ILE A 69 3.61 -1.53 -18.56
N SER A 70 4.63 -0.68 -18.56
CA SER A 70 5.97 -1.03 -18.09
C SER A 70 6.01 -1.36 -16.59
N LEU A 71 5.12 -0.76 -15.79
CA LEU A 71 4.97 -1.03 -14.36
C LEU A 71 4.57 -2.49 -14.10
N PHE A 72 3.73 -3.08 -14.95
CA PHE A 72 3.19 -4.42 -14.77
C PHE A 72 3.93 -5.50 -15.57
N GLY A 73 4.98 -5.13 -16.29
CA GLY A 73 5.77 -6.06 -17.09
C GLY A 73 4.95 -6.71 -18.22
N GLU A 74 4.86 -8.05 -18.21
CA GLU A 74 4.11 -8.81 -19.22
C GLU A 74 2.60 -8.88 -18.97
N ASP A 75 2.13 -8.44 -17.83
CA ASP A 75 0.70 -8.46 -17.50
C ASP A 75 -0.08 -7.52 -18.44
N LYS A 76 -1.08 -8.06 -19.12
CA LYS A 76 -2.01 -7.30 -19.96
C LYS A 76 -3.04 -6.60 -19.07
N VAL A 77 -2.70 -5.44 -18.55
CA VAL A 77 -3.60 -4.64 -17.73
C VAL A 77 -4.62 -3.95 -18.61
N CYS A 78 -5.89 -4.02 -18.24
CA CYS A 78 -7.00 -3.46 -18.99
C CYS A 78 -7.49 -2.14 -18.37
N SER A 79 -7.63 -2.10 -17.06
CA SER A 79 -7.98 -0.90 -16.30
C SER A 79 -7.31 -0.94 -14.93
N MET A 80 -7.09 0.24 -14.34
CA MET A 80 -6.48 0.36 -13.02
C MET A 80 -6.96 1.59 -12.28
N VAL A 81 -6.83 1.53 -10.96
CA VAL A 81 -6.86 2.69 -10.07
C VAL A 81 -5.57 2.70 -9.25
N ALA A 82 -5.03 3.89 -9.02
CA ALA A 82 -3.90 4.12 -8.14
C ALA A 82 -4.26 5.22 -7.14
N VAL A 83 -4.19 4.89 -5.85
CA VAL A 83 -4.59 5.78 -4.76
C VAL A 83 -3.41 5.99 -3.82
N PRO A 84 -2.90 7.21 -3.65
CA PRO A 84 -1.87 7.54 -2.69
C PRO A 84 -2.48 7.85 -1.31
N PHE A 85 -1.76 7.52 -0.26
CA PHE A 85 -1.94 8.13 1.04
C PHE A 85 -0.86 9.19 1.23
N MET A 86 -1.28 10.44 1.22
CA MET A 86 -0.37 11.58 1.25
C MET A 86 -0.06 12.01 2.69
N ASN A 87 1.21 12.27 2.98
CA ASN A 87 1.67 12.85 4.23
C ASN A 87 2.64 14.00 3.92
N ASN A 88 2.33 15.22 4.37
CA ASN A 88 3.12 16.42 4.11
C ASN A 88 3.45 16.65 2.62
N GLY A 89 2.46 16.42 1.73
CA GLY A 89 2.60 16.62 0.29
C GLY A 89 3.41 15.54 -0.45
N LYS A 90 3.75 14.43 0.24
CA LYS A 90 4.43 13.28 -0.38
C LYS A 90 3.66 11.99 -0.14
N PRO A 91 3.69 11.05 -1.08
CA PRO A 91 3.05 9.76 -0.86
C PRO A 91 3.81 8.96 0.22
N GLU A 92 3.12 8.64 1.31
CA GLU A 92 3.60 7.73 2.36
C GLU A 92 3.37 6.27 1.94
N SER A 93 2.27 6.03 1.26
CA SER A 93 1.95 4.73 0.69
C SER A 93 1.02 4.86 -0.52
N ILE A 94 0.99 3.81 -1.35
CA ILE A 94 0.18 3.76 -2.56
C ILE A 94 -0.52 2.40 -2.63
N LEU A 95 -1.83 2.41 -2.90
CA LEU A 95 -2.59 1.24 -3.31
C LEU A 95 -2.82 1.30 -4.82
N ILE A 96 -2.46 0.25 -5.52
CA ILE A 96 -2.79 0.07 -6.94
C ILE A 96 -3.66 -1.18 -7.05
N ALA A 97 -4.84 -1.05 -7.67
CA ALA A 97 -5.72 -2.16 -7.99
C ALA A 97 -5.97 -2.19 -9.49
N TYR A 98 -5.97 -3.38 -10.09
CA TYR A 98 -6.10 -3.49 -11.53
C TYR A 98 -6.79 -4.76 -12.02
N VAL A 99 -7.32 -4.67 -13.24
CA VAL A 99 -8.02 -5.72 -13.95
C VAL A 99 -7.18 -6.16 -15.14
N LEU A 100 -7.04 -7.48 -15.34
CA LEU A 100 -6.27 -8.08 -16.41
C LEU A 100 -7.12 -8.36 -17.64
N MET A 101 -6.54 -8.18 -18.83
CA MET A 101 -7.10 -8.63 -20.07
C MET A 101 -6.99 -10.16 -20.16
N LYS A 102 -8.10 -10.87 -20.29
CA LYS A 102 -8.11 -12.34 -20.54
C LYS A 102 -8.23 -12.62 -22.03
N ASP A 103 -7.62 -13.71 -22.46
CA ASP A 103 -7.55 -14.08 -23.89
C ASP A 103 -8.93 -14.26 -24.57
N ASN A 104 -10.00 -14.48 -23.78
CA ASN A 104 -11.39 -14.59 -24.28
C ASN A 104 -12.21 -13.29 -24.11
N TRP A 105 -11.57 -12.13 -24.25
CA TRP A 105 -12.21 -10.81 -24.10
C TRP A 105 -13.48 -10.62 -24.93
N HIS A 106 -13.55 -11.23 -26.13
CA HIS A 106 -14.70 -11.09 -27.03
C HIS A 106 -15.97 -11.79 -26.58
N SER A 107 -15.90 -12.69 -25.61
CA SER A 107 -17.05 -13.49 -25.14
C SER A 107 -17.63 -13.06 -23.78
N SER A 108 -16.97 -12.16 -23.04
CA SER A 108 -17.47 -11.69 -21.75
C SER A 108 -17.95 -10.24 -21.83
N VAL A 109 -19.21 -10.08 -22.16
CA VAL A 109 -19.92 -8.82 -22.42
C VAL A 109 -19.99 -7.87 -21.21
N ASN A 110 -19.60 -8.29 -20.00
CA ASN A 110 -19.75 -7.49 -18.76
C ASN A 110 -18.52 -7.59 -17.86
N ARG A 111 -17.32 -7.29 -18.37
CA ARG A 111 -16.22 -7.12 -17.47
C ARG A 111 -16.21 -5.69 -16.93
N TYR A 112 -16.21 -5.60 -15.61
CA TYR A 112 -16.12 -4.34 -14.91
C TYR A 112 -14.78 -3.67 -15.23
N MET A 113 -14.82 -2.43 -15.66
CA MET A 113 -13.64 -1.58 -15.86
C MET A 113 -13.62 -0.55 -14.75
N LEU A 114 -12.47 -0.41 -14.12
CA LEU A 114 -12.26 0.59 -13.09
C LEU A 114 -12.31 2.00 -13.71
N ASP A 115 -13.02 2.92 -13.06
CA ASP A 115 -13.21 4.28 -13.51
C ASP A 115 -13.07 5.31 -12.37
N GLU A 116 -13.43 6.55 -12.61
CA GLU A 116 -13.36 7.65 -11.64
C GLU A 116 -14.29 7.47 -10.43
N ASP A 117 -15.41 6.78 -10.58
CA ASP A 117 -16.31 6.51 -9.45
C ASP A 117 -15.70 5.45 -8.54
N ASP A 118 -15.03 4.45 -9.12
CA ASP A 118 -14.26 3.49 -8.37
C ASP A 118 -13.10 4.14 -7.63
N LEU A 119 -12.40 5.09 -8.24
CA LEU A 119 -11.31 5.82 -7.60
C LEU A 119 -11.75 6.39 -6.25
N ARG A 120 -12.94 6.99 -6.17
CA ARG A 120 -13.48 7.54 -4.91
C ARG A 120 -13.73 6.47 -3.87
N VAL A 121 -14.25 5.31 -4.27
CA VAL A 121 -14.49 4.18 -3.36
C VAL A 121 -13.15 3.65 -2.84
N TYR A 122 -12.17 3.46 -3.71
CA TYR A 122 -10.84 2.99 -3.32
C TYR A 122 -10.12 4.01 -2.43
N GLU A 123 -10.26 5.32 -2.69
CA GLU A 123 -9.71 6.38 -1.84
C GLU A 123 -10.24 6.26 -0.41
N LEU A 124 -11.55 6.17 -0.23
CA LEU A 124 -12.17 6.04 1.09
C LEU A 124 -11.70 4.79 1.83
N LEU A 125 -11.75 3.64 1.16
CA LEU A 125 -11.32 2.37 1.73
C LEU A 125 -9.84 2.36 2.09
N PHE A 126 -9.01 2.87 1.20
CA PHE A 126 -7.57 2.90 1.45
C PHE A 126 -7.23 3.82 2.61
N ARG A 127 -7.92 4.95 2.74
CA ARG A 127 -7.78 5.86 3.88
C ARG A 127 -8.11 5.16 5.19
N GLU A 128 -9.20 4.41 5.27
CA GLU A 128 -9.57 3.64 6.47
C GLU A 128 -8.54 2.55 6.81
N VAL A 129 -8.07 1.82 5.82
CA VAL A 129 -7.00 0.82 5.99
C VAL A 129 -5.73 1.49 6.52
N GLN A 130 -5.34 2.61 5.94
CA GLN A 130 -4.13 3.33 6.33
C GLN A 130 -4.21 3.87 7.77
N TYR A 131 -5.35 4.45 8.16
CA TYR A 131 -5.55 4.88 9.54
C TYR A 131 -5.48 3.70 10.52
N SER A 132 -6.03 2.55 10.14
CA SER A 132 -5.96 1.34 10.96
C SER A 132 -4.53 0.84 11.12
N LEU A 133 -3.74 0.83 10.04
CA LEU A 133 -2.32 0.45 10.07
C LEU A 133 -1.50 1.41 10.93
N ASN A 134 -1.67 2.72 10.75
CA ASN A 134 -0.97 3.73 11.54
C ASN A 134 -1.30 3.62 13.04
N ARG A 135 -2.55 3.27 13.35
CA ARG A 135 -2.96 3.01 14.73
C ARG A 135 -2.28 1.78 15.32
N LEU A 136 -2.15 0.70 14.55
CA LEU A 136 -1.40 -0.50 14.97
C LEU A 136 0.07 -0.19 15.22
N ASP A 137 0.73 0.51 14.30
CA ASP A 137 2.13 0.94 14.45
C ASP A 137 2.31 1.80 15.73
N ALA A 138 1.34 2.66 16.04
CA ALA A 138 1.37 3.45 17.26
C ALA A 138 1.22 2.59 18.53
N TYR A 139 0.33 1.60 18.51
CA TYR A 139 0.17 0.67 19.63
C TYR A 139 1.44 -0.16 19.86
N GLU A 140 2.09 -0.66 18.81
CA GLU A 140 3.35 -1.40 18.92
C GLU A 140 4.43 -0.53 19.57
N LYS A 141 4.60 0.71 19.14
CA LYS A 141 5.55 1.66 19.73
C LYS A 141 5.27 1.91 21.22
N VAL A 142 4.01 2.11 21.59
CA VAL A 142 3.62 2.30 22.98
C VAL A 142 3.92 1.04 23.80
N TYR A 143 3.62 -0.13 23.28
CA TYR A 143 3.92 -1.39 23.94
C TYR A 143 5.43 -1.60 24.16
N GLU A 144 6.25 -1.34 23.15
CA GLU A 144 7.72 -1.40 23.26
C GLU A 144 8.26 -0.41 24.31
N MET A 145 7.75 0.84 24.29
CA MET A 145 8.15 1.85 25.28
C MET A 145 7.78 1.42 26.69
N ASN A 146 6.55 0.93 26.91
CA ASN A 146 6.12 0.43 28.19
C ASN A 146 6.96 -0.75 28.68
N THR A 147 7.32 -1.67 27.77
CA THR A 147 8.21 -2.80 28.10
C THR A 147 9.59 -2.32 28.55
N LYS A 148 10.16 -1.36 27.82
CA LYS A 148 11.46 -0.75 28.18
C LYS A 148 11.40 -0.02 29.52
N LEU A 149 10.34 0.77 29.75
CA LEU A 149 10.12 1.47 31.01
C LEU A 149 9.96 0.49 32.18
N TYR A 150 9.19 -0.57 31.97
CA TYR A 150 9.01 -1.62 32.99
C TYR A 150 10.35 -2.29 33.32
N GLN A 151 11.13 -2.70 32.33
CA GLN A 151 12.46 -3.28 32.52
C GLN A 151 13.38 -2.31 33.28
N SER A 152 13.43 -1.04 32.87
CA SER A 152 14.23 -0.01 33.56
C SER A 152 13.78 0.22 35.01
N ALA A 153 12.50 0.06 35.30
CA ALA A 153 11.97 0.21 36.66
C ALA A 153 12.29 -0.95 37.60
N ILE A 154 12.59 -2.13 37.07
CA ILE A 154 12.83 -3.35 37.87
C ILE A 154 14.27 -3.87 37.79
N THR A 155 15.13 -3.31 36.92
CA THR A 155 16.54 -3.69 36.77
C THR A 155 17.44 -2.54 37.17
N ASP A 156 18.62 -2.86 37.71
CA ASP A 156 19.70 -1.91 37.95
C ASP A 156 20.46 -1.69 36.66
N GLN A 157 20.61 -0.43 36.24
CA GLN A 157 21.19 -0.06 34.94
C GLN A 157 22.72 -0.39 34.83
N LEU A 158 23.44 -0.50 35.95
CA LEU A 158 24.87 -0.79 35.94
C LEU A 158 25.16 -2.29 35.87
N THR A 159 24.39 -3.08 36.60
CA THR A 159 24.61 -4.52 36.73
C THR A 159 23.73 -5.40 35.88
N GLY A 160 22.60 -4.85 35.37
CA GLY A 160 21.63 -5.59 34.58
C GLY A 160 20.77 -6.60 35.37
N ILE A 161 20.99 -6.71 36.70
CA ILE A 161 20.21 -7.60 37.57
C ILE A 161 18.99 -6.86 38.15
N TYR A 162 18.05 -7.61 38.73
CA TYR A 162 16.88 -7.01 39.37
C TYR A 162 17.28 -6.08 40.50
N ASN A 163 16.74 -4.86 40.49
CA ASN A 163 16.83 -3.97 41.63
C ASN A 163 15.91 -4.45 42.76
N ARG A 164 15.93 -3.75 43.91
CA ARG A 164 15.09 -4.12 45.04
C ARG A 164 13.62 -4.29 44.72
N LYS A 165 13.05 -3.41 43.85
CA LYS A 165 11.64 -3.49 43.43
C LYS A 165 11.38 -4.71 42.57
N GLY A 166 12.25 -5.00 41.60
CA GLY A 166 12.15 -6.17 40.73
C GLY A 166 12.26 -7.49 41.49
N PHE A 167 13.10 -7.53 42.53
CA PHE A 167 13.20 -8.68 43.39
C PHE A 167 11.89 -8.97 44.15
N TYR A 168 11.29 -7.97 44.79
CA TYR A 168 10.02 -8.15 45.53
C TYR A 168 8.80 -8.44 44.67
N MET A 169 8.82 -8.12 43.38
CA MET A 169 7.70 -8.45 42.47
C MET A 169 7.68 -9.90 42.00
N ARG A 170 8.73 -10.68 42.23
CA ARG A 170 8.84 -12.08 41.80
C ARG A 170 8.79 -13.11 42.94
N ILE A 171 8.72 -12.66 44.18
CA ILE A 171 8.44 -13.49 45.35
C ILE A 171 6.94 -13.47 45.59
#